data_18a7744b9a4e19641dec2b14dd5d3bfc
#
_entry.id   18a7744b9a4e19641dec2b14dd5d3bfc
#
_cell.length_a   1.000
_cell.length_b   1.000
_cell.length_c   1.000
_cell.angle_alpha   90.00
_cell.angle_beta   90.00
_cell.angle_gamma   90.00
#
_symmetry.space_group_name_H-M   'P 1'
#
loop_
_entity.id
_entity.type
_entity.pdbx_description
1 polymer ?
#
loop_
_entity_poly.entity_id
_entity_poly.type
_entity_poly.pdbx_seq_one_letter_code
_entity_poly.pdbx_strand_id
1 'polypeptide(L)'
;MRLNTDTQHMGYVLREGETDVPAGLKLALQNGNKLQDIVLQGLRPGRTGNEILRSSLAAMAAAGIKGSVYSHPIGDHGHAAGPLIGLWDRQDGVPGRGDVKVIPTSWFSIELSAFTKVPEWNNQEVQMGLEEDAAVDAQGNASWVLSRQTEFHLVK
;
A
#
# COMPACT_ATOMS: atom_id res chain seq x y z
N MET A 1 -15.42 -21.22 2.49
CA MET A 1 -14.48 -20.19 2.99
C MET A 1 -14.90 -18.87 2.39
N ARG A 2 -15.03 -17.83 3.17
CA ARG A 2 -15.25 -16.45 2.69
C ARG A 2 -14.00 -15.67 3.02
N LEU A 3 -13.43 -14.96 2.05
CA LEU A 3 -12.39 -13.98 2.27
C LEU A 3 -13.05 -12.61 2.23
N ASN A 4 -12.78 -11.79 3.22
CA ASN A 4 -13.14 -10.38 3.17
C ASN A 4 -12.06 -9.63 2.39
N THR A 5 -12.48 -8.63 1.64
CA THR A 5 -11.55 -7.64 1.07
C THR A 5 -11.15 -6.65 2.15
N ASP A 6 -9.96 -6.07 2.00
CA ASP A 6 -9.49 -4.97 2.83
C ASP A 6 -8.88 -3.91 1.90
N THR A 7 -9.64 -2.83 1.69
CA THR A 7 -9.29 -1.81 0.70
C THR A 7 -9.56 -0.41 1.22
N GLN A 8 -8.67 0.52 0.91
CA GLN A 8 -8.82 1.95 1.22
C GLN A 8 -8.50 2.79 0.00
N HIS A 9 -9.45 3.62 -0.39
CA HIS A 9 -9.34 4.53 -1.52
C HIS A 9 -9.43 5.99 -1.09
N MET A 10 -8.93 6.89 -1.94
CA MET A 10 -9.00 8.34 -1.75
C MET A 10 -10.14 8.94 -2.58
N GLY A 11 -10.94 9.77 -1.93
CA GLY A 11 -11.93 10.63 -2.58
C GLY A 11 -11.50 12.09 -2.56
N TYR A 12 -12.01 12.88 -3.49
CA TYR A 12 -11.85 14.33 -3.51
C TYR A 12 -13.19 15.02 -3.66
N VAL A 13 -13.53 15.87 -2.72
CA VAL A 13 -14.73 16.72 -2.79
C VAL A 13 -14.39 17.96 -3.61
N LEU A 14 -15.00 18.06 -4.79
CA LEU A 14 -14.80 19.20 -5.69
C LEU A 14 -15.31 20.48 -5.04
N ARG A 15 -14.51 21.54 -5.10
CA ARG A 15 -14.92 22.89 -4.72
C ARG A 15 -15.75 23.50 -5.85
N GLU A 16 -16.45 24.57 -5.54
CA GLU A 16 -17.21 25.32 -6.55
C GLU A 16 -16.31 25.76 -7.72
N GLY A 17 -16.70 25.42 -8.94
CA GLY A 17 -15.94 25.69 -10.16
C GLY A 17 -14.84 24.69 -10.49
N GLU A 18 -14.52 23.75 -9.62
CA GLU A 18 -13.56 22.67 -9.92
C GLU A 18 -14.23 21.55 -10.72
N THR A 19 -13.49 21.01 -11.67
CA THR A 19 -13.90 19.85 -12.48
C THR A 19 -13.01 18.64 -12.30
N ASP A 20 -11.88 18.82 -11.59
CA ASP A 20 -10.86 17.79 -11.41
C ASP A 20 -10.00 18.07 -10.17
N VAL A 21 -9.20 17.11 -9.78
CA VAL A 21 -8.30 17.15 -8.63
C VAL A 21 -7.06 18.03 -8.93
N PRO A 22 -6.57 18.82 -7.98
CA PRO A 22 -5.29 19.54 -8.10
C PRO A 22 -4.12 18.63 -8.50
N ALA A 23 -3.20 19.14 -9.31
CA ALA A 23 -2.07 18.37 -9.84
C ALA A 23 -1.19 17.78 -8.73
N GLY A 24 -0.97 18.54 -7.64
CA GLY A 24 -0.21 18.07 -6.48
C GLY A 24 -0.85 16.87 -5.79
N LEU A 25 -2.19 16.77 -5.74
CA LEU A 25 -2.88 15.61 -5.21
C LEU A 25 -2.78 14.39 -6.14
N LYS A 26 -2.86 14.62 -7.46
CA LYS A 26 -2.61 13.53 -8.43
C LYS A 26 -1.21 12.95 -8.29
N LEU A 27 -0.20 13.80 -8.12
CA LEU A 27 1.16 13.37 -7.84
C LEU A 27 1.25 12.60 -6.52
N ALA A 28 0.53 13.02 -5.49
CA ALA A 28 0.49 12.32 -4.20
C ALA A 28 -0.08 10.89 -4.35
N LEU A 29 -1.18 10.73 -5.11
CA LEU A 29 -1.74 9.41 -5.42
C LEU A 29 -0.75 8.55 -6.22
N GLN A 30 -0.07 9.13 -7.23
CA GLN A 30 0.95 8.43 -8.00
C GLN A 30 2.12 7.95 -7.14
N ASN A 31 2.56 8.74 -6.15
CA ASN A 31 3.59 8.33 -5.20
C ASN A 31 3.11 7.15 -4.33
N GLY A 32 1.86 7.18 -3.88
CA GLY A 32 1.24 6.05 -3.17
C GLY A 32 1.20 4.79 -4.04
N ASN A 33 0.74 4.90 -5.29
CA ASN A 33 0.69 3.78 -6.23
C ASN A 33 2.09 3.21 -6.52
N LYS A 34 3.09 4.07 -6.67
CA LYS A 34 4.47 3.63 -6.85
C LYS A 34 4.99 2.86 -5.63
N LEU A 35 4.64 3.29 -4.42
CA LEU A 35 4.99 2.56 -3.21
C LEU A 35 4.26 1.21 -3.13
N GLN A 36 2.98 1.14 -3.54
CA GLN A 36 2.24 -0.12 -3.66
C GLN A 36 2.94 -1.09 -4.64
N ASP A 37 3.41 -0.61 -5.81
CA ASP A 37 4.17 -1.44 -6.76
C ASP A 37 5.47 -1.97 -6.16
N ILE A 38 6.18 -1.15 -5.37
CA ILE A 38 7.41 -1.56 -4.68
C ILE A 38 7.12 -2.72 -3.70
N VAL A 39 6.05 -2.62 -2.92
CA VAL A 39 5.67 -3.67 -1.97
C VAL A 39 5.22 -4.92 -2.71
N LEU A 40 4.37 -4.79 -3.74
CA LEU A 40 3.89 -5.90 -4.57
C LEU A 40 5.06 -6.70 -5.19
N GLN A 41 6.05 -6.00 -5.73
CA GLN A 41 7.25 -6.64 -6.29
C GLN A 41 8.06 -7.40 -5.23
N GLY A 42 8.01 -6.94 -3.99
CA GLY A 42 8.64 -7.58 -2.84
C GLY A 42 7.97 -8.87 -2.39
N LEU A 43 6.67 -9.03 -2.64
CA LEU A 43 5.89 -10.21 -2.26
C LEU A 43 6.34 -11.44 -3.06
N ARG A 44 7.23 -12.24 -2.45
CA ARG A 44 7.74 -13.47 -3.07
C ARG A 44 7.79 -14.58 -2.01
N PRO A 45 7.38 -15.81 -2.35
CA PRO A 45 7.49 -16.95 -1.44
C PRO A 45 8.92 -17.15 -0.92
N GLY A 46 9.02 -17.49 0.35
CA GLY A 46 10.28 -17.71 1.05
C GLY A 46 10.89 -16.45 1.67
N ARG A 47 10.50 -15.26 1.27
CA ARG A 47 10.90 -14.01 1.94
C ARG A 47 10.06 -13.77 3.19
N THR A 48 10.70 -13.25 4.22
CA THR A 48 10.00 -12.82 5.45
C THR A 48 9.37 -11.43 5.27
N GLY A 49 8.36 -11.12 6.07
CA GLY A 49 7.76 -9.78 6.10
C GLY A 49 8.80 -8.67 6.37
N ASN A 50 9.73 -8.92 7.30
CA ASN A 50 10.81 -7.99 7.65
C ASN A 50 11.82 -7.79 6.50
N GLU A 51 12.12 -8.81 5.70
CA GLU A 51 12.95 -8.68 4.49
C GLU A 51 12.26 -7.84 3.42
N ILE A 52 10.94 -8.04 3.24
CA ILE A 52 10.14 -7.27 2.29
C ILE A 52 10.06 -5.81 2.77
N LEU A 53 9.74 -5.57 4.03
CA LEU A 53 9.71 -4.23 4.61
C LEU A 53 11.03 -3.48 4.34
N ARG A 54 12.15 -4.07 4.73
CA ARG A 54 13.47 -3.44 4.59
C ARG A 54 13.78 -3.07 3.14
N SER A 55 13.53 -3.99 2.19
CA SER A 55 13.74 -3.72 0.77
C SER A 55 12.79 -2.67 0.21
N SER A 56 11.52 -2.68 0.67
CA SER A 56 10.52 -1.69 0.25
C SER A 56 10.86 -0.30 0.76
N LEU A 57 11.28 -0.14 2.01
CA LEU A 57 11.72 1.14 2.56
C LEU A 57 12.96 1.68 1.86
N ALA A 58 13.92 0.81 1.52
CA ALA A 58 15.10 1.21 0.75
C ALA A 58 14.73 1.68 -0.67
N ALA A 59 13.85 0.96 -1.37
CA ALA A 59 13.37 1.33 -2.69
C ALA A 59 12.51 2.60 -2.66
N MET A 60 11.67 2.76 -1.64
CA MET A 60 10.88 3.97 -1.38
C MET A 60 11.79 5.19 -1.23
N ALA A 61 12.84 5.09 -0.41
CA ALA A 61 13.82 6.17 -0.21
C ALA A 61 14.57 6.50 -1.52
N ALA A 62 15.01 5.48 -2.27
CA ALA A 62 15.66 5.66 -3.57
C ALA A 62 14.74 6.32 -4.61
N ALA A 63 13.43 6.11 -4.50
CA ALA A 63 12.42 6.77 -5.33
C ALA A 63 12.07 8.19 -4.88
N GLY A 64 12.65 8.69 -3.78
CA GLY A 64 12.35 10.00 -3.21
C GLY A 64 10.94 10.09 -2.59
N ILE A 65 10.35 8.96 -2.25
CA ILE A 65 9.03 8.90 -1.61
C ILE A 65 9.22 8.88 -0.10
N LYS A 66 8.45 9.70 0.61
CA LYS A 66 8.29 9.64 2.06
C LYS A 66 7.02 8.83 2.36
N GLY A 67 7.12 7.83 3.23
CA GLY A 67 5.97 6.97 3.52
C GLY A 67 6.23 5.97 4.62
N SER A 68 5.26 5.09 4.82
CA SER A 68 5.32 3.93 5.71
C SER A 68 4.57 2.76 5.10
N VAL A 69 4.99 1.53 5.42
CA VAL A 69 4.38 0.28 4.94
C VAL A 69 3.90 -0.52 6.15
N TYR A 70 2.65 -0.98 6.11
CA TYR A 70 2.05 -1.76 7.20
C TYR A 70 1.08 -2.81 6.67
N SER A 71 1.52 -3.51 5.61
CA SER A 71 0.78 -4.54 4.88
C SER A 71 0.69 -5.85 5.64
N HIS A 72 -0.40 -6.59 5.43
CA HIS A 72 -0.71 -7.80 6.19
C HIS A 72 -1.42 -8.87 5.35
N PRO A 73 -1.43 -10.14 5.80
CA PRO A 73 -2.22 -11.19 5.17
C PRO A 73 -3.73 -10.97 5.35
N ILE A 74 -4.52 -11.38 4.35
CA ILE A 74 -5.99 -11.35 4.36
C ILE A 74 -6.56 -12.71 4.72
N GLY A 75 -7.67 -12.71 5.49
CA GLY A 75 -8.44 -13.88 5.89
C GLY A 75 -9.91 -13.57 6.10
N ASP A 76 -10.58 -14.39 6.92
CA ASP A 76 -12.02 -14.32 7.13
C ASP A 76 -12.51 -13.00 7.75
N HIS A 77 -11.62 -12.23 8.38
CA HIS A 77 -11.95 -10.97 9.06
C HIS A 77 -11.16 -9.76 8.50
N GLY A 78 -10.75 -9.80 7.23
CA GLY A 78 -9.85 -8.80 6.67
C GLY A 78 -8.39 -9.03 7.06
N HIS A 79 -8.11 -9.64 8.20
CA HIS A 79 -6.78 -9.97 8.68
C HIS A 79 -6.61 -11.48 8.85
N ALA A 80 -5.37 -11.99 8.63
CA ALA A 80 -5.04 -13.40 8.79
C ALA A 80 -3.73 -13.63 9.53
N ALA A 81 -3.47 -14.88 9.88
CA ALA A 81 -2.15 -15.34 10.29
C ALA A 81 -1.17 -15.30 9.11
N GLY A 82 0.07 -14.93 9.37
CA GLY A 82 1.13 -14.87 8.35
C GLY A 82 2.08 -13.69 8.57
N PRO A 83 2.95 -13.39 7.57
CA PRO A 83 3.95 -12.34 7.70
C PRO A 83 3.35 -10.94 7.72
N LEU A 84 3.67 -10.15 8.74
CA LEU A 84 3.44 -8.70 8.73
C LEU A 84 4.60 -8.00 8.02
N ILE A 85 4.28 -7.03 7.16
CA ILE A 85 5.25 -6.21 6.44
C ILE A 85 5.19 -4.79 7.03
N GLY A 86 5.83 -4.62 8.18
CA GLY A 86 5.72 -3.42 8.99
C GLY A 86 4.44 -3.34 9.80
N LEU A 87 4.36 -2.30 10.62
CA LEU A 87 3.16 -1.78 11.29
C LEU A 87 3.22 -0.26 11.19
N TRP A 88 2.07 0.41 11.30
CA TRP A 88 1.99 1.87 11.17
C TRP A 88 2.97 2.60 12.10
N ASP A 89 3.29 2.03 13.27
CA ASP A 89 4.20 2.54 14.30
C ASP A 89 5.56 1.78 14.36
N ARG A 90 5.79 0.77 13.50
CA ARG A 90 7.01 -0.05 13.48
C ARG A 90 7.53 -0.26 12.06
N GLN A 91 8.45 0.62 11.68
CA GLN A 91 9.09 0.58 10.36
C GLN A 91 10.51 -0.01 10.40
N ASP A 92 11.00 -0.39 11.57
CA ASP A 92 12.30 -1.06 11.79
C ASP A 92 12.21 -2.60 11.79
N GLY A 93 10.99 -3.12 11.78
CA GLY A 93 10.67 -4.55 11.76
C GLY A 93 9.65 -4.94 12.81
N VAL A 94 8.99 -6.08 12.58
CA VAL A 94 7.97 -6.64 13.48
C VAL A 94 8.49 -7.97 14.03
N PRO A 95 8.94 -8.03 15.28
CA PRO A 95 9.42 -9.28 15.88
C PRO A 95 8.36 -10.39 15.82
N GLY A 96 8.78 -11.62 15.52
CA GLY A 96 7.90 -12.78 15.43
C GLY A 96 7.06 -12.79 14.16
N ARG A 97 5.98 -12.02 14.05
CA ARG A 97 5.11 -12.04 12.86
C ARG A 97 5.80 -11.52 11.60
N GLY A 98 6.71 -10.57 11.71
CA GLY A 98 7.50 -10.10 10.57
C GLY A 98 8.57 -11.12 10.12
N ASP A 99 8.93 -12.10 10.96
CA ASP A 99 9.90 -13.15 10.63
C ASP A 99 9.27 -14.37 9.93
N VAL A 100 7.93 -14.37 9.83
CA VAL A 100 7.19 -15.39 9.06
C VAL A 100 7.43 -15.19 7.57
N LYS A 101 7.51 -16.28 6.83
CA LYS A 101 7.72 -16.27 5.38
C LYS A 101 6.41 -16.20 4.61
N VAL A 102 6.42 -15.47 3.51
CA VAL A 102 5.38 -15.55 2.49
C VAL A 102 5.33 -16.96 1.90
N ILE A 103 4.15 -17.51 1.72
CA ILE A 103 3.89 -18.78 1.07
C ILE A 103 3.09 -18.61 -0.21
N PRO A 104 3.19 -19.52 -1.19
CA PRO A 104 2.29 -19.52 -2.35
C PRO A 104 0.81 -19.61 -1.93
N THR A 105 -0.10 -19.24 -2.81
CA THR A 105 -1.55 -19.28 -2.59
C THR A 105 -2.02 -18.48 -1.37
N SER A 106 -1.40 -17.33 -1.14
CA SER A 106 -1.75 -16.41 -0.05
C SER A 106 -2.22 -15.05 -0.58
N TRP A 107 -3.05 -14.38 0.21
CA TRP A 107 -3.56 -13.04 -0.08
C TRP A 107 -3.07 -12.05 0.96
N PHE A 108 -2.84 -10.83 0.49
CA PHE A 108 -2.35 -9.71 1.29
C PHE A 108 -3.16 -8.46 1.01
N SER A 109 -3.39 -7.67 2.04
CA SER A 109 -3.66 -6.26 1.86
C SER A 109 -2.32 -5.53 1.75
N ILE A 110 -2.09 -4.84 0.64
CA ILE A 110 -0.97 -3.91 0.47
C ILE A 110 -1.42 -2.56 0.99
N GLU A 111 -1.19 -2.37 2.28
CA GLU A 111 -1.57 -1.18 3.04
C GLU A 111 -0.35 -0.33 3.34
N LEU A 112 -0.47 0.98 3.10
CA LEU A 112 0.63 1.91 3.24
C LEU A 112 0.16 3.37 3.28
N SER A 113 1.08 4.26 3.65
CA SER A 113 0.90 5.70 3.51
C SER A 113 2.06 6.31 2.74
N ALA A 114 1.76 7.20 1.79
CA ALA A 114 2.74 8.07 1.14
C ALA A 114 2.45 9.54 1.49
N PHE A 115 3.49 10.32 1.76
CA PHE A 115 3.38 11.73 2.12
C PHE A 115 3.95 12.59 0.99
N THR A 116 3.17 13.56 0.53
CA THR A 116 3.56 14.45 -0.57
C THR A 116 3.16 15.89 -0.25
N LYS A 117 4.04 16.84 -0.53
CA LYS A 117 3.69 18.27 -0.43
C LYS A 117 2.87 18.69 -1.64
N VAL A 118 1.77 19.36 -1.40
CA VAL A 118 0.84 19.86 -2.43
C VAL A 118 1.06 21.35 -2.63
N PRO A 119 1.66 21.79 -3.75
CA PRO A 119 1.96 23.19 -3.99
C PRO A 119 0.72 24.09 -3.98
N GLU A 120 -0.40 23.61 -4.53
CA GLU A 120 -1.67 24.33 -4.57
C GLU A 120 -2.26 24.58 -3.17
N TRP A 121 -1.79 23.86 -2.17
CA TRP A 121 -2.17 24.00 -0.77
C TRP A 121 -1.01 24.54 0.09
N ASN A 122 -0.29 25.52 -0.42
CA ASN A 122 0.86 26.15 0.27
C ASN A 122 1.93 25.14 0.73
N ASN A 123 2.20 24.11 -0.07
CA ASN A 123 3.09 23.00 0.27
C ASN A 123 2.68 22.22 1.53
N GLN A 124 1.40 22.20 1.87
CA GLN A 124 0.90 21.31 2.90
C GLN A 124 1.27 19.87 2.55
N GLU A 125 1.85 19.15 3.52
CA GLU A 125 2.08 17.71 3.38
C GLU A 125 0.75 16.98 3.55
N VAL A 126 0.39 16.16 2.55
CA VAL A 126 -0.80 15.31 2.58
C VAL A 126 -0.41 13.86 2.64
N GLN A 127 -1.21 13.08 3.34
CA GLN A 127 -1.09 11.63 3.44
C GLN A 127 -2.03 10.96 2.43
N MET A 128 -1.50 10.10 1.60
CA MET A 128 -2.26 9.13 0.81
C MET A 128 -2.20 7.78 1.52
N GLY A 129 -3.28 7.43 2.23
CA GLY A 129 -3.49 6.11 2.79
C GLY A 129 -4.15 5.24 1.73
N LEU A 130 -3.46 4.24 1.23
CA LEU A 130 -3.95 3.35 0.19
C LEU A 130 -3.86 1.90 0.65
N GLU A 131 -4.88 1.13 0.29
CA GLU A 131 -4.94 -0.29 0.61
C GLU A 131 -5.65 -1.06 -0.50
N GLU A 132 -5.00 -2.14 -0.98
CA GLU A 132 -5.50 -2.97 -2.07
C GLU A 132 -5.13 -4.43 -1.88
N ASP A 133 -6.06 -5.31 -2.25
CA ASP A 133 -5.87 -6.75 -2.18
C ASP A 133 -4.93 -7.25 -3.28
N ALA A 134 -3.93 -8.00 -2.88
CA ALA A 134 -2.99 -8.70 -3.76
C ALA A 134 -2.95 -10.20 -3.46
N ALA A 135 -2.77 -11.00 -4.48
CA ALA A 135 -2.63 -12.45 -4.37
C ALA A 135 -1.24 -12.89 -4.81
N VAL A 136 -0.70 -13.88 -4.10
CA VAL A 136 0.48 -14.65 -4.51
C VAL A 136 -0.03 -16.00 -5.03
N ASP A 137 0.17 -16.29 -6.31
CA ASP A 137 -0.29 -17.51 -6.96
C ASP A 137 0.52 -18.75 -6.56
N ALA A 138 0.13 -19.91 -7.08
CA ALA A 138 0.84 -21.18 -6.82
C ALA A 138 2.27 -21.20 -7.39
N GLN A 139 2.57 -20.37 -8.38
CA GLN A 139 3.88 -20.21 -8.99
C GLN A 139 4.73 -19.15 -8.27
N GLY A 140 4.15 -18.46 -7.30
CA GLY A 140 4.81 -17.42 -6.52
C GLY A 140 4.81 -16.02 -7.14
N ASN A 141 3.97 -15.78 -8.15
CA ASN A 141 3.80 -14.46 -8.73
C ASN A 141 2.78 -13.66 -7.91
N ALA A 142 3.11 -12.42 -7.61
CA ALA A 142 2.19 -11.49 -6.96
C ALA A 142 1.49 -10.60 -7.99
N SER A 143 0.18 -10.45 -7.84
CA SER A 143 -0.67 -9.59 -8.68
C SER A 143 -1.83 -9.01 -7.88
N TRP A 144 -2.38 -7.89 -8.36
CA TRP A 144 -3.62 -7.34 -7.80
C TRP A 144 -4.78 -8.32 -8.01
N VAL A 145 -5.64 -8.47 -7.01
CA VAL A 145 -6.81 -9.37 -7.09
C VAL A 145 -7.85 -8.82 -8.07
N LEU A 146 -8.08 -7.52 -8.02
CA LEU A 146 -8.93 -6.81 -8.97
C LEU A 146 -8.09 -5.74 -9.67
N SER A 147 -8.33 -4.49 -9.35
CA SER A 147 -7.57 -3.35 -9.82
C SER A 147 -7.31 -2.43 -8.65
N ARG A 148 -6.23 -1.66 -8.71
CA ARG A 148 -5.99 -0.64 -7.71
C ARG A 148 -6.56 0.71 -8.13
N GLN A 149 -6.77 1.58 -7.16
CA GLN A 149 -7.13 2.95 -7.43
C GLN A 149 -5.98 3.70 -8.12
N THR A 150 -6.22 4.27 -9.31
CA THR A 150 -5.28 5.11 -10.06
C THR A 150 -5.75 6.55 -10.24
N GLU A 151 -7.00 6.82 -9.92
CA GLU A 151 -7.64 8.13 -9.99
C GLU A 151 -8.47 8.37 -8.72
N PHE A 152 -8.65 9.64 -8.35
CA PHE A 152 -9.52 9.98 -7.22
C PHE A 152 -10.99 9.73 -7.56
N HIS A 153 -11.74 9.25 -6.60
CA HIS A 153 -13.19 9.30 -6.65
C HIS A 153 -13.63 10.74 -6.45
N LEU A 154 -14.24 11.35 -7.49
CA LEU A 154 -14.73 12.71 -7.41
C LEU A 154 -16.12 12.76 -6.78
N VAL A 155 -16.28 13.60 -5.76
CA VAL A 155 -17.55 13.86 -5.07
C VAL A 155 -17.95 15.29 -5.37
N LYS A 156 -19.23 15.49 -5.78
CA LYS A 156 -19.83 16.82 -6.06
C LYS A 156 -20.64 17.29 -4.87
#